data_0133016600e23dc343ef06ec34bf1729
#
_entry.id   0133016600e23dc343ef06ec34bf1729
#
_cell.length_a   1.000
_cell.length_b   1.000
_cell.length_c   1.000
_cell.angle_alpha   90.00
_cell.angle_beta   90.00
_cell.angle_gamma   90.00
#
_symmetry.space_group_name_H-M   'P 1'
#
loop_
_entity.id
_entity.type
_entity.pdbx_description
1 polymer ?
#
loop_
_entity_poly.entity_id
_entity_poly.type
_entity_poly.pdbx_seq_one_letter_code
_entity_poly.pdbx_strand_id
1 'polypeptide(L)'
;MRLKSDLGLVLLAGAKGEFSGLSSLTLEWDERVALGVVLAAHGYPANPRKGDAIQGLPADGPDCVVFHAGTALNGEQLLSSGGRVLCVSALAASVESAQQVAYAAIAQIKLPGAQYRSDIGARAVA
;
A
#
# COMPACT_ATOMS: atom_id res chain seq x y z
N MET A 1 -5.96 0.59 5.56
CA MET A 1 -5.56 1.91 6.10
C MET A 1 -6.74 2.61 6.78
N ARG A 2 -7.79 3.05 6.05
CA ARG A 2 -8.85 3.86 6.69
C ARG A 2 -9.89 3.09 7.49
N LEU A 3 -10.16 1.82 7.19
CA LEU A 3 -11.12 1.01 7.95
C LEU A 3 -10.57 0.73 9.36
N LYS A 4 -11.32 1.13 10.40
CA LYS A 4 -11.02 0.87 11.82
C LYS A 4 -11.74 -0.38 12.33
N SER A 5 -12.93 -0.67 11.78
CA SER A 5 -13.69 -1.88 12.13
C SER A 5 -12.92 -3.14 11.72
N ASP A 6 -13.17 -4.23 12.44
CA ASP A 6 -12.62 -5.55 12.10
C ASP A 6 -13.22 -6.07 10.79
N LEU A 7 -12.42 -6.05 9.72
CA LEU A 7 -12.85 -6.52 8.41
C LEU A 7 -13.21 -8.01 8.42
N GLY A 8 -12.57 -8.82 9.27
CA GLY A 8 -12.84 -10.25 9.39
C GLY A 8 -14.28 -10.50 9.88
N LEU A 9 -14.73 -9.72 10.85
CA LEU A 9 -16.13 -9.82 11.34
C LEU A 9 -17.13 -9.38 10.27
N VAL A 10 -16.83 -8.34 9.50
CA VAL A 10 -17.69 -7.87 8.39
C VAL A 10 -17.81 -8.95 7.32
N LEU A 11 -16.68 -9.53 6.90
CA LEU A 11 -16.66 -10.60 5.90
C LEU A 11 -17.35 -11.87 6.39
N LEU A 12 -17.17 -12.23 7.67
CA LEU A 12 -17.82 -13.38 8.28
C LEU A 12 -19.35 -13.23 8.30
N ALA A 13 -19.86 -12.05 8.67
CA ALA A 13 -21.28 -11.77 8.65
C ALA A 13 -21.88 -11.88 7.23
N GLY A 14 -21.15 -11.36 6.23
CA GLY A 14 -21.53 -11.51 4.83
C GLY A 14 -21.56 -12.96 4.35
N ALA A 15 -20.54 -13.75 4.71
CA ALA A 15 -20.43 -15.15 4.33
C ALA A 15 -21.53 -16.05 4.97
N LYS A 16 -21.99 -15.68 6.17
CA LYS A 16 -23.11 -16.37 6.84
C LYS A 16 -24.50 -16.01 6.27
N GLY A 17 -24.59 -15.04 5.38
CA GLY A 17 -25.86 -14.55 4.85
C GLY A 17 -26.67 -13.74 5.87
N GLU A 18 -26.06 -13.24 6.93
CA GLU A 18 -26.68 -12.45 7.98
C GLU A 18 -26.86 -10.99 7.53
N PHE A 19 -27.57 -10.79 6.40
CA PHE A 19 -27.78 -9.45 5.80
C PHE A 19 -28.55 -8.50 6.74
N SER A 20 -29.40 -9.02 7.61
CA SER A 20 -30.03 -8.23 8.68
C SER A 20 -29.01 -7.76 9.72
N GLY A 21 -27.96 -8.53 9.97
CA GLY A 21 -26.84 -8.14 10.81
C GLY A 21 -25.91 -7.12 10.14
N LEU A 22 -25.72 -7.19 8.82
CA LEU A 22 -24.90 -6.22 8.07
C LEU A 22 -25.52 -4.82 8.06
N SER A 23 -26.85 -4.71 8.02
CA SER A 23 -27.55 -3.42 8.08
C SER A 23 -27.40 -2.72 9.45
N SER A 24 -27.07 -3.46 10.52
CA SER A 24 -26.79 -2.95 11.87
C SER A 24 -25.29 -2.73 12.14
N LEU A 25 -24.41 -3.22 11.26
CA LEU A 25 -22.97 -3.01 11.38
C LEU A 25 -22.60 -1.58 10.96
N THR A 26 -22.30 -0.75 11.95
CA THR A 26 -21.69 0.57 11.69
C THR A 26 -20.21 0.39 11.43
N LEU A 27 -19.77 0.71 10.21
CA LEU A 27 -18.35 0.69 9.87
C LEU A 27 -17.68 1.98 10.36
N GLU A 28 -16.65 1.81 11.15
CA GLU A 28 -15.84 2.93 11.61
C GLU A 28 -14.67 3.18 10.64
N TRP A 29 -14.51 4.43 10.24
CA TRP A 29 -13.47 4.86 9.31
C TRP A 29 -12.56 5.90 9.95
N ASP A 30 -11.28 5.85 9.62
CA ASP A 30 -10.35 6.93 9.91
C ASP A 30 -10.71 8.14 9.03
N GLU A 31 -10.81 9.32 9.63
CA GLU A 31 -11.17 10.56 8.92
C GLU A 31 -10.01 11.09 8.06
N ARG A 32 -8.80 10.64 8.35
CA ARG A 32 -7.60 11.03 7.61
C ARG A 32 -7.65 10.55 6.15
N VAL A 33 -6.91 11.23 5.30
CA VAL A 33 -6.70 10.84 3.91
C VAL A 33 -5.74 9.66 3.84
N ALA A 34 -6.06 8.67 2.99
CA ALA A 34 -5.14 7.60 2.61
C ALA A 34 -4.65 7.83 1.19
N LEU A 35 -3.33 7.76 0.99
CA LEU A 35 -2.70 7.84 -0.33
C LEU A 35 -1.74 6.67 -0.50
N GLY A 36 -1.84 5.97 -1.64
CA GLY A 36 -0.99 4.84 -1.97
C GLY A 36 -0.18 5.10 -3.24
N VAL A 37 1.12 4.84 -3.18
CA VAL A 37 2.03 4.93 -4.33
C VAL A 37 2.60 3.55 -4.62
N VAL A 38 2.38 3.07 -5.84
CA VAL A 38 2.88 1.75 -6.28
C VAL A 38 4.30 1.87 -6.82
N LEU A 39 5.18 0.99 -6.35
CA LEU A 39 6.50 0.76 -6.94
C LEU A 39 6.42 -0.45 -7.86
N ALA A 40 6.73 -0.24 -9.12
CA ALA A 40 6.79 -1.27 -10.15
C ALA A 40 8.23 -1.68 -10.45
N ALA A 41 8.42 -2.91 -10.90
CA ALA A 41 9.72 -3.43 -11.32
C ALA A 41 10.23 -2.73 -12.58
N HIS A 42 11.55 -2.77 -12.79
CA HIS A 42 12.16 -2.32 -14.05
C HIS A 42 11.48 -3.00 -15.24
N GLY A 43 11.17 -2.22 -16.28
CA GLY A 43 10.53 -2.70 -17.49
C GLY A 43 9.02 -2.91 -17.43
N TYR A 44 8.36 -2.60 -16.30
CA TYR A 44 6.91 -2.64 -16.18
C TYR A 44 6.27 -1.59 -17.12
N PRO A 45 5.14 -1.87 -17.81
CA PRO A 45 4.36 -3.11 -17.78
C PRO A 45 4.78 -4.18 -18.80
N ALA A 46 5.59 -3.84 -19.80
CA ALA A 46 5.83 -4.70 -20.96
C ALA A 46 6.67 -5.94 -20.62
N ASN A 47 7.76 -5.77 -19.87
CA ASN A 47 8.66 -6.87 -19.50
C ASN A 47 9.25 -6.63 -18.10
N PRO A 48 8.47 -6.82 -17.03
CA PRO A 48 8.93 -6.54 -15.68
C PRO A 48 10.00 -7.54 -15.25
N ARG A 49 11.15 -7.00 -14.83
CA ARG A 49 12.26 -7.80 -14.30
C ARG A 49 11.90 -8.36 -12.93
N LYS A 50 12.25 -9.62 -12.67
CA LYS A 50 12.05 -10.32 -11.40
C LYS A 50 13.40 -10.68 -10.79
N GLY A 51 13.41 -10.93 -9.47
CA GLY A 51 14.60 -11.37 -8.73
C GLY A 51 15.49 -10.22 -8.24
N ASP A 52 15.08 -8.96 -8.42
CA ASP A 52 15.83 -7.83 -7.86
C ASP A 52 15.65 -7.77 -6.34
N ALA A 53 16.76 -7.61 -5.62
CA ALA A 53 16.75 -7.48 -4.16
C ALA A 53 16.07 -6.18 -3.73
N ILE A 54 15.21 -6.30 -2.72
CA ILE A 54 14.50 -5.18 -2.09
C ILE A 54 15.13 -4.95 -0.73
N GLN A 55 15.60 -3.72 -0.48
CA GLN A 55 16.25 -3.33 0.78
C GLN A 55 15.70 -1.99 1.26
N GLY A 56 15.95 -1.67 2.54
CA GLY A 56 15.61 -0.36 3.09
C GLY A 56 14.10 -0.14 3.25
N LEU A 57 13.33 -1.22 3.44
CA LEU A 57 11.92 -1.07 3.77
C LEU A 57 11.79 -0.33 5.12
N PRO A 58 11.06 0.78 5.18
CA PRO A 58 10.73 1.39 6.47
C PRO A 58 9.88 0.43 7.30
N ALA A 59 10.01 0.51 8.62
CA ALA A 59 9.12 -0.21 9.51
C ALA A 59 7.67 0.29 9.35
N ASP A 60 6.72 -0.63 9.41
CA ASP A 60 5.31 -0.27 9.42
C ASP A 60 4.97 0.54 10.68
N GLY A 61 4.17 1.58 10.48
CA GLY A 61 3.72 2.48 11.52
C GLY A 61 2.25 2.88 11.34
N PRO A 62 1.69 3.62 12.32
CA PRO A 62 0.28 4.01 12.28
C PRO A 62 -0.06 4.91 11.09
N ASP A 63 0.93 5.60 10.55
CA ASP A 63 0.75 6.60 9.49
C ASP A 63 1.30 6.16 8.13
N CYS A 64 2.10 5.08 8.10
CA CYS A 64 2.67 4.56 6.87
C CYS A 64 2.87 3.05 6.94
N VAL A 65 2.42 2.34 5.90
CA VAL A 65 2.57 0.89 5.75
C VAL A 65 3.05 0.57 4.34
N VAL A 66 3.97 -0.40 4.24
CA VAL A 66 4.43 -0.92 2.95
C VAL A 66 3.76 -2.26 2.66
N PHE A 67 2.78 -2.25 1.78
CA PHE A 67 2.10 -3.46 1.34
C PHE A 67 2.92 -4.20 0.29
N HIS A 68 3.12 -5.50 0.51
CA HIS A 68 3.74 -6.40 -0.44
C HIS A 68 2.72 -6.86 -1.50
N ALA A 69 3.09 -6.75 -2.77
CA ALA A 69 2.30 -7.25 -3.90
C ALA A 69 3.09 -8.35 -4.65
N GLY A 70 3.95 -7.97 -5.58
CA GLY A 70 4.80 -8.92 -6.31
C GLY A 70 6.16 -9.11 -5.64
N THR A 71 6.19 -9.68 -4.46
CA THR A 71 7.42 -9.99 -3.71
C THR A 71 7.53 -11.48 -3.39
N ALA A 72 8.74 -11.99 -3.19
CA ALA A 72 9.02 -13.33 -2.74
C ALA A 72 10.23 -13.34 -1.80
N LEU A 73 10.27 -14.30 -0.88
CA LEU A 73 11.45 -14.57 -0.04
C LEU A 73 12.31 -15.65 -0.68
N ASN A 74 13.62 -15.42 -0.70
CA ASN A 74 14.63 -16.41 -1.01
C ASN A 74 15.63 -16.48 0.16
N GLY A 75 15.43 -17.42 1.06
CA GLY A 75 16.05 -17.38 2.38
C GLY A 75 15.59 -16.13 3.15
N GLU A 76 16.53 -15.33 3.60
CA GLU A 76 16.26 -14.06 4.29
C GLU A 76 16.15 -12.85 3.33
N GLN A 77 16.38 -13.07 2.04
CA GLN A 77 16.41 -12.00 1.04
C GLN A 77 15.02 -11.79 0.44
N LEU A 78 14.52 -10.56 0.52
CA LEU A 78 13.29 -10.15 -0.14
C LEU A 78 13.59 -9.77 -1.59
N LEU A 79 12.85 -10.35 -2.54
CA LEU A 79 13.03 -10.15 -3.97
C LEU A 79 11.75 -9.70 -4.65
N SER A 80 11.90 -8.97 -5.78
CA SER A 80 10.78 -8.72 -6.70
C SER A 80 10.37 -10.02 -7.41
N SER A 81 9.05 -10.30 -7.49
CA SER A 81 8.50 -11.47 -8.15
C SER A 81 7.38 -11.14 -9.15
N GLY A 82 6.97 -9.89 -9.23
CA GLY A 82 5.90 -9.41 -10.13
C GLY A 82 6.17 -8.03 -10.69
N GLY A 83 5.24 -7.56 -11.53
CA GLY A 83 5.34 -6.24 -12.16
C GLY A 83 5.09 -5.09 -11.16
N ARG A 84 4.00 -5.15 -10.40
CA ARG A 84 3.75 -4.24 -9.26
C ARG A 84 4.29 -4.92 -8.02
N VAL A 85 5.32 -4.32 -7.41
CA VAL A 85 6.13 -4.98 -6.38
C VAL A 85 5.68 -4.60 -4.98
N LEU A 86 5.57 -3.30 -4.72
CA LEU A 86 5.19 -2.74 -3.43
C LEU A 86 4.12 -1.65 -3.61
N CYS A 87 3.35 -1.39 -2.55
CA CYS A 87 2.53 -0.21 -2.45
C CYS A 87 2.80 0.47 -1.11
N VAL A 88 3.41 1.65 -1.14
CA VAL A 88 3.59 2.48 0.05
C VAL A 88 2.33 3.28 0.27
N SER A 89 1.66 3.05 1.40
CA SER A 89 0.40 3.70 1.74
C SER A 89 0.58 4.56 3.00
N ALA A 90 0.19 5.82 2.90
CA ALA A 90 0.27 6.79 3.99
C ALA A 90 -1.11 7.30 4.41
N LEU A 91 -1.27 7.59 5.70
CA LEU A 91 -2.40 8.28 6.30
C LEU A 91 -1.95 9.64 6.83
N ALA A 92 -2.66 10.72 6.46
CA ALA A 92 -2.40 12.05 6.99
C ALA A 92 -3.66 12.92 6.96
N ALA A 93 -3.60 14.09 7.58
CA ALA A 93 -4.72 15.03 7.65
C ALA A 93 -5.10 15.61 6.27
N SER A 94 -4.14 15.69 5.33
CA SER A 94 -4.36 16.19 3.97
C SER A 94 -3.67 15.30 2.94
N VAL A 95 -4.08 15.43 1.67
CA VAL A 95 -3.44 14.73 0.54
C VAL A 95 -1.96 15.12 0.43
N GLU A 96 -1.64 16.40 0.58
CA GLU A 96 -0.28 16.92 0.54
C GLU A 96 0.60 16.27 1.61
N SER A 97 0.12 16.24 2.86
CA SER A 97 0.85 15.59 3.96
C SER A 97 1.01 14.08 3.73
N ALA A 98 -0.03 13.40 3.19
CA ALA A 98 0.06 11.99 2.85
C ALA A 98 1.07 11.73 1.72
N GLN A 99 1.15 12.62 0.72
CA GLN A 99 2.21 12.58 -0.31
C GLN A 99 3.60 12.67 0.31
N GLN A 100 3.84 13.64 1.19
CA GLN A 100 5.13 13.84 1.84
C GLN A 100 5.57 12.57 2.59
N VAL A 101 4.67 11.97 3.37
CA VAL A 101 4.95 10.74 4.12
C VAL A 101 5.24 9.57 3.17
N ALA A 102 4.40 9.36 2.15
CA ALA A 102 4.58 8.25 1.22
C ALA A 102 5.90 8.35 0.43
N TYR A 103 6.21 9.52 -0.12
CA TYR A 103 7.44 9.70 -0.90
C TYR A 103 8.70 9.70 -0.04
N ALA A 104 8.65 10.17 1.21
CA ALA A 104 9.76 10.04 2.16
C ALA A 104 10.06 8.56 2.48
N ALA A 105 9.03 7.73 2.61
CA ALA A 105 9.17 6.28 2.79
C ALA A 105 9.75 5.61 1.53
N ILE A 106 9.27 5.97 0.33
CA ILE A 106 9.77 5.46 -0.96
C ILE A 106 11.25 5.77 -1.14
N ALA A 107 11.71 6.95 -0.74
CA ALA A 107 13.11 7.35 -0.86
C ALA A 107 14.09 6.45 -0.08
N GLN A 108 13.61 5.71 0.93
CA GLN A 108 14.42 4.75 1.69
C GLN A 108 14.53 3.39 0.98
N ILE A 109 13.55 3.05 0.12
CA ILE A 109 13.46 1.73 -0.52
C ILE A 109 14.46 1.64 -1.67
N LYS A 110 15.31 0.63 -1.61
CA LYS A 110 16.28 0.29 -2.66
C LYS A 110 15.77 -0.90 -3.45
N LEU A 111 15.27 -0.63 -4.66
CA LEU A 111 14.87 -1.64 -5.64
C LEU A 111 15.44 -1.20 -7.00
N PRO A 112 16.40 -1.95 -7.59
CA PRO A 112 17.09 -1.55 -8.81
C PRO A 112 16.14 -1.31 -9.98
N GLY A 113 16.16 -0.08 -10.53
CA GLY A 113 15.32 0.30 -11.68
C GLY A 113 13.82 0.36 -11.38
N ALA A 114 13.43 0.46 -10.11
CA ALA A 114 12.04 0.65 -9.73
C ALA A 114 11.43 1.88 -10.40
N GLN A 115 10.17 1.75 -10.79
CA GLN A 115 9.39 2.80 -11.43
C GLN A 115 8.19 3.15 -10.56
N TYR A 116 7.95 4.42 -10.33
CA TYR A 116 6.76 4.93 -9.67
C TYR A 116 6.41 6.32 -10.19
N ARG A 117 5.16 6.72 -10.05
CA ARG A 117 4.72 8.06 -10.42
C ARG A 117 5.04 9.02 -9.28
N SER A 118 5.60 10.16 -9.62
CA SER A 118 5.91 11.24 -8.67
C SER A 118 4.75 12.23 -8.45
N ASP A 119 3.62 12.05 -9.17
CA ASP A 119 2.48 12.97 -9.20
C ASP A 119 1.18 12.38 -8.63
N ILE A 120 1.27 11.28 -7.86
CA ILE A 120 0.07 10.68 -7.25
C ILE A 120 -0.56 11.67 -6.26
N GLY A 121 -1.85 11.94 -6.45
CA GLY A 121 -2.61 12.89 -5.64
C GLY A 121 -2.46 14.37 -6.07
N ALA A 122 -1.63 14.70 -7.07
CA ALA A 122 -1.37 16.10 -7.47
C ALA A 122 -2.65 16.87 -7.83
N ARG A 123 -3.62 16.21 -8.47
CA ARG A 123 -4.90 16.83 -8.86
C ARG A 123 -5.82 17.17 -7.66
N ALA A 124 -5.55 16.60 -6.50
CA ALA A 124 -6.33 16.84 -5.28
C ALA A 124 -5.70 17.93 -4.40
N VAL A 125 -4.52 18.41 -4.76
CA VAL A 125 -3.75 19.45 -4.06
C VAL A 125 -3.76 20.76 -4.86
N ALA A 126 -4.16 20.70 -6.13
CA ALA A 126 -4.21 21.85 -7.04
C ALA A 126 -5.40 22.78 -6.75
#